data_e6bebcbb3d4be5990acfa319089bbf71
#
_entry.id   e6bebcbb3d4be5990acfa319089bbf71
#
_cell.length_a   1.000
_cell.length_b   1.000
_cell.length_c   1.000
_cell.angle_alpha   90.00
_cell.angle_beta   90.00
_cell.angle_gamma   90.00
#
_symmetry.space_group_name_H-M   'P 1'
#
loop_
_entity.id
_entity.type
_entity.pdbx_description
1 polymer ?
#
loop_
_entity_poly.entity_id
_entity_poly.type
_entity_poly.pdbx_seq_one_letter_code
_entity_poly.pdbx_strand_id
1 'polypeptide(L)'
;MKRTAKNHFTTALVTLLIFGSAALNLSCTKKSGAKIPEKTAPVSFAGCRCSMYGIRPFPSNDEWSKYAEKISEQFPGSAPAFVWIVGHIEGNSTQKACILNFPLEKPIEGVCDFPADENEAFLTLCDEKGYQVWLQVEPGDADIVELAYQTMKRYKKHPSVKGFGVDVEWYKCGNTDGYGTPLTDDVAKAIDKAVKKADPRFNYFAKHWDENWMPETYRSDMIFVNDSQGHGSLATMQKGFKAWADHFAPNTVVYQIGYEADSGIWSKMENPVKELGDTLAEGVQENQNCGIIWVDFTLKKAMKKLK
;
A
#
# COMPACT_ATOMS: atom_id res chain seq x y z
N MET A 1 3.31 -71.46 11.55
CA MET A 1 3.75 -72.28 10.38
C MET A 1 4.72 -71.36 9.59
N LYS A 2 6.08 -71.58 9.79
CA LYS A 2 6.98 -72.39 8.94
C LYS A 2 6.77 -72.05 7.46
N ARG A 3 7.68 -71.48 6.71
CA ARG A 3 9.09 -71.74 6.32
C ARG A 3 9.43 -70.73 5.23
N THR A 4 10.54 -70.35 4.80
CA THR A 4 12.01 -70.63 4.96
C THR A 4 12.70 -69.83 3.83
N ALA A 5 13.89 -69.38 4.14
CA ALA A 5 14.85 -68.69 3.29
C ALA A 5 15.28 -69.46 2.06
N LYS A 6 15.85 -68.78 1.08
CA LYS A 6 17.06 -69.32 0.39
C LYS A 6 17.89 -68.19 -0.24
N ASN A 7 19.13 -68.16 0.19
CA ASN A 7 20.26 -67.43 -0.43
C ASN A 7 20.62 -68.06 -1.80
N HIS A 8 21.19 -67.27 -2.69
CA HIS A 8 22.27 -67.78 -3.56
C HIS A 8 23.29 -66.68 -3.84
N PHE A 9 24.50 -66.97 -3.51
CA PHE A 9 25.78 -66.38 -3.83
C PHE A 9 26.12 -66.51 -5.34
N THR A 10 26.99 -65.73 -5.81
CA THR A 10 28.15 -65.89 -6.73
C THR A 10 28.26 -64.68 -7.64
N THR A 11 29.36 -64.14 -8.03
CA THR A 11 30.81 -64.37 -7.89
C THR A 11 31.50 -63.10 -8.40
N ALA A 12 32.62 -62.77 -7.80
CA ALA A 12 33.50 -61.65 -8.19
C ALA A 12 34.15 -61.88 -9.57
N LEU A 13 34.40 -60.81 -10.29
CA LEU A 13 35.47 -60.78 -11.28
C LEU A 13 36.28 -59.47 -11.12
N VAL A 14 37.50 -59.66 -10.73
CA VAL A 14 38.58 -58.65 -10.64
C VAL A 14 39.11 -58.44 -12.05
N THR A 15 39.21 -57.26 -12.53
CA THR A 15 40.11 -56.91 -13.65
C THR A 15 40.85 -55.62 -13.33
N LEU A 16 42.14 -55.77 -13.26
CA LEU A 16 43.18 -54.76 -12.99
C LEU A 16 43.57 -54.05 -14.31
N LEU A 17 44.10 -52.86 -14.19
CA LEU A 17 44.98 -52.11 -15.10
C LEU A 17 44.32 -50.87 -15.68
N ILE A 18 44.93 -49.72 -15.79
CA ILE A 18 46.34 -49.23 -15.93
C ILE A 18 46.39 -47.77 -15.50
N PHE A 19 47.50 -47.35 -14.92
CA PHE A 19 47.85 -45.96 -14.60
C PHE A 19 48.00 -45.12 -15.87
N GLY A 20 47.25 -44.04 -15.96
CA GLY A 20 47.51 -42.95 -16.88
C GLY A 20 47.56 -41.67 -16.09
N SER A 21 48.73 -41.12 -15.87
CA SER A 21 48.94 -39.83 -15.25
C SER A 21 48.46 -38.73 -16.17
N ALA A 22 47.29 -38.18 -15.93
CA ALA A 22 46.88 -36.93 -16.55
C ALA A 22 47.00 -35.79 -15.52
N ALA A 23 47.91 -34.86 -15.80
CA ALA A 23 48.08 -33.63 -15.03
C ALA A 23 46.82 -32.82 -15.04
N LEU A 24 46.15 -32.74 -13.89
CA LEU A 24 45.02 -31.82 -13.69
C LEU A 24 45.56 -30.41 -13.56
N ASN A 25 45.42 -29.65 -14.64
CA ASN A 25 45.47 -28.18 -14.59
C ASN A 25 44.29 -27.69 -13.79
N LEU A 26 44.49 -27.36 -12.51
CA LEU A 26 43.52 -26.58 -11.74
C LEU A 26 43.48 -25.17 -12.34
N SER A 27 42.57 -24.98 -13.30
CA SER A 27 42.11 -23.65 -13.68
C SER A 27 41.30 -23.08 -12.54
N CYS A 28 41.86 -22.14 -11.81
CA CYS A 28 41.17 -21.37 -10.78
C CYS A 28 40.18 -20.43 -11.50
N THR A 29 39.00 -20.93 -11.81
CA THR A 29 37.90 -20.09 -12.23
C THR A 29 37.47 -19.23 -11.04
N LYS A 30 37.86 -17.94 -11.09
CA LYS A 30 37.28 -16.90 -10.23
C LYS A 30 35.77 -17.00 -10.38
N LYS A 31 35.10 -17.49 -9.33
CA LYS A 31 33.66 -17.30 -9.17
C LYS A 31 33.43 -15.80 -9.27
N SER A 32 32.84 -15.34 -10.37
CA SER A 32 32.24 -14.03 -10.44
C SER A 32 31.21 -13.98 -9.32
N GLY A 33 31.50 -13.24 -8.27
CA GLY A 33 30.53 -12.95 -7.24
C GLY A 33 29.29 -12.37 -7.95
N ALA A 34 28.18 -13.08 -7.91
CA ALA A 34 26.91 -12.51 -8.28
C ALA A 34 26.80 -11.22 -7.47
N LYS A 35 26.75 -10.06 -8.13
CA LYS A 35 26.40 -8.80 -7.48
C LYS A 35 25.06 -9.04 -6.81
N ILE A 36 25.02 -8.98 -5.48
CA ILE A 36 23.78 -8.86 -4.72
C ILE A 36 23.07 -7.66 -5.36
N PRO A 37 21.80 -7.80 -5.81
CA PRO A 37 21.09 -6.66 -6.36
C PRO A 37 21.16 -5.54 -5.31
N GLU A 38 21.59 -4.37 -5.75
CA GLU A 38 21.61 -3.18 -4.91
C GLU A 38 20.18 -2.99 -4.38
N LYS A 39 20.01 -2.93 -3.06
CA LYS A 39 18.70 -2.79 -2.41
C LYS A 39 17.99 -1.63 -3.10
N THR A 40 16.95 -1.91 -3.84
CA THR A 40 16.06 -0.87 -4.37
C THR A 40 15.61 -0.02 -3.18
N ALA A 41 15.54 1.30 -3.35
CA ALA A 41 15.25 2.25 -2.29
C ALA A 41 14.14 1.70 -1.36
N PRO A 42 14.30 1.76 -0.02
CA PRO A 42 13.35 1.17 0.91
C PRO A 42 11.91 1.72 0.74
N VAL A 43 11.80 2.93 0.16
CA VAL A 43 10.52 3.59 -0.14
C VAL A 43 10.30 3.61 -1.65
N SER A 44 9.27 2.90 -2.13
CA SER A 44 8.97 2.78 -3.57
C SER A 44 8.18 3.98 -4.10
N PHE A 45 7.36 4.60 -3.27
CA PHE A 45 6.60 5.79 -3.59
C PHE A 45 6.34 6.61 -2.33
N ALA A 46 6.27 7.93 -2.49
CA ALA A 46 6.01 8.83 -1.37
C ALA A 46 5.24 10.07 -1.82
N GLY A 47 4.41 10.60 -0.94
CA GLY A 47 3.59 11.75 -1.26
C GLY A 47 2.59 12.08 -0.17
N CYS A 48 1.39 12.49 -0.55
CA CYS A 48 0.41 12.97 0.42
C CYS A 48 -1.00 12.39 0.22
N ARG A 49 -1.73 12.34 1.33
CA ARG A 49 -3.17 12.17 1.30
C ARG A 49 -3.82 13.53 1.01
N CYS A 50 -4.85 13.53 0.16
CA CYS A 50 -5.56 14.72 -0.26
C CYS A 50 -7.04 14.56 0.06
N SER A 51 -7.53 15.32 1.04
CA SER A 51 -8.92 15.30 1.47
C SER A 51 -9.51 16.70 1.56
N MET A 52 -10.84 16.76 1.51
CA MET A 52 -11.56 18.01 1.77
C MET A 52 -11.49 18.46 3.24
N TYR A 53 -11.02 17.59 4.15
CA TYR A 53 -10.93 17.88 5.59
C TYR A 53 -9.67 18.64 6.00
N GLY A 54 -8.60 18.53 5.20
CA GLY A 54 -7.26 18.97 5.57
C GLY A 54 -7.04 20.46 5.31
N ILE A 55 -6.40 20.78 4.18
CA ILE A 55 -5.97 22.15 3.87
C ILE A 55 -7.13 23.01 3.39
N ARG A 56 -7.29 24.18 3.99
CA ARG A 56 -8.25 25.21 3.56
C ARG A 56 -7.55 26.52 3.22
N PRO A 57 -7.94 27.24 2.13
CA PRO A 57 -8.75 26.72 1.03
C PRO A 57 -8.11 25.47 0.41
N PHE A 58 -8.89 24.64 -0.30
CA PHE A 58 -8.36 23.44 -0.97
C PHE A 58 -7.26 23.85 -1.97
N PRO A 59 -6.07 23.24 -1.91
CA PRO A 59 -4.96 23.61 -2.78
C PRO A 59 -5.27 23.39 -4.26
N SER A 60 -4.66 24.19 -5.11
CA SER A 60 -4.67 23.96 -6.55
C SER A 60 -3.93 22.68 -6.93
N ASN A 61 -4.20 22.16 -8.13
CA ASN A 61 -3.52 20.97 -8.65
C ASN A 61 -1.99 21.14 -8.65
N ASP A 62 -1.49 22.34 -8.99
CA ASP A 62 -0.05 22.66 -8.96
C ASP A 62 0.53 22.68 -7.54
N GLU A 63 -0.25 23.10 -6.55
CA GLU A 63 0.20 23.05 -5.16
C GLU A 63 0.28 21.60 -4.65
N TRP A 64 -0.72 20.78 -4.97
CA TRP A 64 -0.67 19.34 -4.66
C TRP A 64 0.52 18.67 -5.33
N SER A 65 0.77 18.94 -6.62
CA SER A 65 1.94 18.45 -7.35
C SER A 65 3.25 18.78 -6.61
N LYS A 66 3.44 20.06 -6.23
CA LYS A 66 4.63 20.50 -5.49
C LYS A 66 4.79 19.81 -4.15
N TYR A 67 3.70 19.52 -3.44
CA TYR A 67 3.77 18.80 -2.16
C TYR A 67 4.25 17.36 -2.36
N ALA A 68 3.67 16.62 -3.31
CA ALA A 68 4.07 15.25 -3.56
C ALA A 68 5.50 15.14 -4.09
N GLU A 69 5.91 16.02 -5.00
CA GLU A 69 7.28 16.09 -5.51
C GLU A 69 8.28 16.32 -4.36
N LYS A 70 8.06 17.32 -3.51
CA LYS A 70 8.93 17.60 -2.36
C LYS A 70 9.01 16.46 -1.36
N ILE A 71 7.93 15.71 -1.16
CA ILE A 71 7.94 14.54 -0.29
C ILE A 71 8.73 13.40 -0.93
N SER A 72 8.50 13.09 -2.20
CA SER A 72 9.21 12.01 -2.88
C SER A 72 10.70 12.28 -3.04
N GLU A 73 11.11 13.54 -3.21
CA GLU A 73 12.52 13.95 -3.23
C GLU A 73 13.28 13.59 -1.95
N GLN A 74 12.57 13.41 -0.81
CA GLN A 74 13.20 12.97 0.44
C GLN A 74 13.62 11.49 0.39
N PHE A 75 13.08 10.71 -0.54
CA PHE A 75 13.31 9.26 -0.69
C PHE A 75 13.82 8.95 -2.10
N PRO A 76 15.13 8.99 -2.32
CA PRO A 76 15.73 8.81 -3.65
C PRO A 76 15.25 7.51 -4.32
N GLY A 77 14.74 7.62 -5.55
CA GLY A 77 14.18 6.49 -6.30
C GLY A 77 12.70 6.22 -6.07
N SER A 78 12.05 6.91 -5.13
CA SER A 78 10.59 6.81 -4.96
C SER A 78 9.84 7.61 -6.04
N ALA A 79 8.64 7.14 -6.38
CA ALA A 79 7.74 7.88 -7.26
C ALA A 79 6.83 8.82 -6.45
N PRO A 80 6.52 10.04 -6.95
CA PRO A 80 5.49 10.89 -6.34
C PRO A 80 4.13 10.20 -6.35
N ALA A 81 3.44 10.24 -5.21
CA ALA A 81 2.20 9.49 -5.04
C ALA A 81 1.11 10.27 -4.28
N PHE A 82 -0.13 9.88 -4.55
CA PHE A 82 -1.30 10.45 -3.88
C PHE A 82 -2.27 9.35 -3.41
N VAL A 83 -2.76 9.53 -2.21
CA VAL A 83 -4.02 8.97 -1.76
C VAL A 83 -5.06 10.09 -1.93
N TRP A 84 -5.83 9.99 -3.01
CA TRP A 84 -6.80 11.01 -3.41
C TRP A 84 -8.21 10.59 -3.00
N ILE A 85 -8.81 11.32 -2.05
CA ILE A 85 -10.15 10.99 -1.55
C ILE A 85 -11.19 11.51 -2.56
N VAL A 86 -11.90 10.57 -3.18
CA VAL A 86 -12.97 10.83 -4.16
C VAL A 86 -14.36 10.61 -3.58
N GLY A 87 -14.45 9.99 -2.40
CA GLY A 87 -15.70 9.77 -1.68
C GLY A 87 -15.49 9.92 -0.18
N HIS A 88 -16.32 10.74 0.46
CA HIS A 88 -16.29 10.97 1.90
C HIS A 88 -17.64 10.64 2.52
N ILE A 89 -17.66 10.38 3.84
CA ILE A 89 -18.91 10.09 4.51
C ILE A 89 -19.63 11.36 4.98
N GLU A 90 -20.96 11.33 4.86
CA GLU A 90 -21.86 12.25 5.53
C GLU A 90 -23.05 11.48 6.12
N GLY A 91 -23.69 12.06 7.11
CA GLY A 91 -24.92 11.49 7.70
C GLY A 91 -24.97 11.60 9.22
N ASN A 92 -25.94 10.94 9.79
CA ASN A 92 -26.19 10.90 11.24
C ASN A 92 -25.57 9.62 11.88
N SER A 93 -25.91 9.36 13.14
CA SER A 93 -25.37 8.20 13.89
C SER A 93 -25.90 6.84 13.43
N THR A 94 -26.98 6.81 12.63
CA THR A 94 -27.64 5.55 12.23
C THR A 94 -27.58 5.26 10.75
N GLN A 95 -27.16 6.24 9.94
CA GLN A 95 -27.03 6.08 8.49
C GLN A 95 -25.92 6.97 7.95
N LYS A 96 -24.99 6.38 7.26
CA LYS A 96 -23.86 7.05 6.63
C LYS A 96 -23.87 6.82 5.14
N ALA A 97 -23.95 7.90 4.38
CA ALA A 97 -23.81 7.88 2.92
C ALA A 97 -22.39 8.19 2.50
N CYS A 98 -21.95 7.58 1.40
CA CYS A 98 -20.75 7.99 0.68
C CYS A 98 -21.09 9.11 -0.29
N ILE A 99 -20.45 10.25 -0.16
CA ILE A 99 -20.61 11.41 -1.03
C ILE A 99 -19.44 11.43 -2.03
N LEU A 100 -19.73 11.19 -3.30
CA LEU A 100 -18.73 11.19 -4.37
C LEU A 100 -18.62 12.56 -5.04
N ASN A 101 -17.42 12.99 -5.33
CA ASN A 101 -17.14 14.21 -6.10
C ASN A 101 -17.08 13.99 -7.62
N PHE A 102 -17.79 12.97 -8.11
CA PHE A 102 -17.96 12.62 -9.53
C PHE A 102 -19.28 11.87 -9.75
N PRO A 103 -19.86 11.91 -10.97
CA PRO A 103 -21.11 11.22 -11.27
C PRO A 103 -20.92 9.72 -11.49
N LEU A 104 -21.84 8.92 -10.94
CA LEU A 104 -21.96 7.48 -11.17
C LEU A 104 -22.63 7.18 -12.53
N GLU A 105 -22.28 6.05 -13.14
CA GLU A 105 -23.03 5.53 -14.31
C GLU A 105 -24.40 4.98 -13.91
N LYS A 106 -24.47 4.39 -12.73
CA LYS A 106 -25.70 3.81 -12.15
C LYS A 106 -25.76 4.15 -10.67
N PRO A 107 -26.93 4.51 -10.15
CA PRO A 107 -27.10 4.75 -8.73
C PRO A 107 -26.68 3.54 -7.88
N ILE A 108 -26.05 3.80 -6.75
CA ILE A 108 -25.69 2.81 -5.72
C ILE A 108 -26.42 3.23 -4.44
N GLU A 109 -27.08 2.28 -3.78
CA GLU A 109 -27.71 2.56 -2.49
C GLU A 109 -26.67 3.01 -1.46
N GLY A 110 -26.99 4.04 -0.68
CA GLY A 110 -26.06 4.63 0.27
C GLY A 110 -24.99 5.55 -0.35
N VAL A 111 -25.09 5.88 -1.64
CA VAL A 111 -24.19 6.82 -2.32
C VAL A 111 -24.97 8.02 -2.84
N CYS A 112 -24.39 9.22 -2.61
CA CYS A 112 -24.79 10.44 -3.28
C CYS A 112 -23.61 10.88 -4.18
N ASP A 113 -23.89 11.25 -5.41
CA ASP A 113 -22.85 11.65 -6.37
C ASP A 113 -23.07 13.08 -6.87
N PHE A 114 -21.97 13.75 -7.24
CA PHE A 114 -22.00 15.06 -7.81
C PHE A 114 -22.18 14.98 -9.34
N PRO A 115 -22.92 15.95 -9.94
CA PRO A 115 -23.17 15.94 -11.37
C PRO A 115 -21.91 16.29 -12.20
N ALA A 116 -20.93 16.95 -11.60
CA ALA A 116 -19.65 17.31 -12.21
C ALA A 116 -18.53 16.42 -11.66
N ASP A 117 -17.56 16.12 -12.52
CA ASP A 117 -16.34 15.40 -12.13
C ASP A 117 -15.28 16.41 -11.68
N GLU A 118 -14.95 16.39 -10.39
CA GLU A 118 -13.95 17.30 -9.82
C GLU A 118 -12.52 16.74 -9.90
N ASN A 119 -12.34 15.47 -10.35
CA ASN A 119 -11.04 14.79 -10.33
C ASN A 119 -10.29 14.85 -11.67
N GLU A 120 -11.00 15.04 -12.78
CA GLU A 120 -10.48 14.87 -14.14
C GLU A 120 -9.24 15.76 -14.41
N ALA A 121 -9.30 17.02 -14.03
CA ALA A 121 -8.19 17.95 -14.25
C ALA A 121 -6.94 17.58 -13.43
N PHE A 122 -7.12 17.10 -12.20
CA PHE A 122 -6.02 16.65 -11.37
C PHE A 122 -5.41 15.34 -11.91
N LEU A 123 -6.22 14.37 -12.31
CA LEU A 123 -5.74 13.11 -12.86
C LEU A 123 -5.01 13.32 -14.19
N THR A 124 -5.46 14.24 -15.03
CA THR A 124 -4.74 14.64 -16.25
C THR A 124 -3.36 15.17 -15.94
N LEU A 125 -3.22 16.06 -14.95
CA LEU A 125 -1.90 16.53 -14.48
C LEU A 125 -1.03 15.37 -13.96
N CYS A 126 -1.62 14.45 -13.20
CA CYS A 126 -0.90 13.28 -12.71
C CYS A 126 -0.41 12.36 -13.84
N ASP A 127 -1.19 12.22 -14.90
CA ASP A 127 -0.79 11.48 -16.11
C ASP A 127 0.41 12.12 -16.79
N GLU A 128 0.37 13.43 -17.00
CA GLU A 128 1.45 14.21 -17.63
C GLU A 128 2.75 14.14 -16.83
N LYS A 129 2.63 14.09 -15.51
CA LYS A 129 3.77 14.06 -14.58
C LYS A 129 4.26 12.64 -14.25
N GLY A 130 3.50 11.61 -14.60
CA GLY A 130 3.83 10.22 -14.29
C GLY A 130 3.69 9.85 -12.81
N TYR A 131 2.80 10.51 -12.08
CA TYR A 131 2.55 10.23 -10.67
C TYR A 131 1.75 8.95 -10.47
N GLN A 132 1.68 8.48 -9.22
CA GLN A 132 0.88 7.34 -8.82
C GLN A 132 -0.31 7.81 -7.95
N VAL A 133 -1.51 7.41 -8.32
CA VAL A 133 -2.73 7.83 -7.62
C VAL A 133 -3.57 6.62 -7.22
N TRP A 134 -3.92 6.53 -5.96
CA TRP A 134 -4.97 5.63 -5.47
C TRP A 134 -6.20 6.46 -5.09
N LEU A 135 -7.35 6.06 -5.60
CA LEU A 135 -8.62 6.74 -5.38
C LEU A 135 -9.30 6.17 -4.14
N GLN A 136 -9.28 6.90 -3.03
CA GLN A 136 -9.83 6.44 -1.76
C GLN A 136 -11.30 6.85 -1.61
N VAL A 137 -12.08 5.94 -1.02
CA VAL A 137 -13.42 6.23 -0.52
C VAL A 137 -13.56 5.91 0.96
N GLU A 138 -14.42 6.66 1.62
CA GLU A 138 -15.02 6.38 2.91
C GLU A 138 -16.42 5.85 2.62
N PRO A 139 -16.63 4.52 2.58
CA PRO A 139 -17.78 3.94 1.90
C PRO A 139 -19.11 4.09 2.64
N GLY A 140 -19.09 4.38 3.94
CA GLY A 140 -20.32 4.34 4.73
C GLY A 140 -21.01 2.98 4.62
N ASP A 141 -22.32 3.00 4.42
CA ASP A 141 -23.14 1.79 4.29
C ASP A 141 -23.32 1.33 2.82
N ALA A 142 -22.62 1.98 1.88
CA ALA A 142 -22.73 1.68 0.46
C ALA A 142 -22.25 0.27 0.10
N ASP A 143 -22.74 -0.28 -1.03
CA ASP A 143 -22.16 -1.47 -1.66
C ASP A 143 -20.75 -1.14 -2.15
N ILE A 144 -19.75 -1.52 -1.35
CA ILE A 144 -18.35 -1.24 -1.63
C ILE A 144 -17.82 -1.92 -2.88
N VAL A 145 -18.40 -3.07 -3.28
CA VAL A 145 -17.98 -3.83 -4.45
C VAL A 145 -18.40 -3.12 -5.73
N GLU A 146 -19.66 -2.67 -5.78
CA GLU A 146 -20.17 -1.90 -6.93
C GLU A 146 -19.52 -0.51 -6.97
N LEU A 147 -19.30 0.13 -5.82
CA LEU A 147 -18.60 1.40 -5.71
C LEU A 147 -17.17 1.32 -6.25
N ALA A 148 -16.43 0.28 -5.88
CA ALA A 148 -15.09 0.03 -6.38
C ALA A 148 -15.10 -0.17 -7.92
N TYR A 149 -16.03 -0.99 -8.43
CA TYR A 149 -16.11 -1.25 -9.86
C TYR A 149 -16.40 0.03 -10.66
N GLN A 150 -17.41 0.81 -10.28
CA GLN A 150 -17.80 2.01 -11.04
C GLN A 150 -16.72 3.10 -10.96
N THR A 151 -16.11 3.30 -9.79
CA THR A 151 -15.00 4.25 -9.62
C THR A 151 -13.84 3.87 -10.54
N MET A 152 -13.38 2.63 -10.48
CA MET A 152 -12.22 2.20 -11.28
C MET A 152 -12.53 2.13 -12.78
N LYS A 153 -13.74 1.74 -13.17
CA LYS A 153 -14.20 1.77 -14.56
C LYS A 153 -14.17 3.18 -15.14
N ARG A 154 -14.57 4.19 -14.36
CA ARG A 154 -14.57 5.58 -14.78
C ARG A 154 -13.16 6.09 -15.07
N TYR A 155 -12.22 5.82 -14.17
CA TYR A 155 -10.88 6.40 -14.25
C TYR A 155 -9.81 5.49 -14.88
N LYS A 156 -10.18 4.35 -15.45
CA LYS A 156 -9.24 3.41 -16.10
C LYS A 156 -8.43 3.99 -17.26
N LYS A 157 -8.88 5.10 -17.83
CA LYS A 157 -8.17 5.81 -18.90
C LYS A 157 -6.92 6.55 -18.43
N HIS A 158 -6.79 6.82 -17.11
CA HIS A 158 -5.66 7.53 -16.53
C HIS A 158 -4.54 6.55 -16.16
N PRO A 159 -3.37 6.62 -16.81
CA PRO A 159 -2.22 5.77 -16.49
C PRO A 159 -1.63 6.06 -15.12
N SER A 160 -1.86 7.26 -14.54
CA SER A 160 -1.49 7.61 -13.18
C SER A 160 -2.28 6.86 -12.13
N VAL A 161 -3.55 6.50 -12.40
CA VAL A 161 -4.39 5.74 -11.46
C VAL A 161 -3.87 4.32 -11.35
N LYS A 162 -3.51 3.91 -10.13
CA LYS A 162 -2.96 2.58 -9.81
C LYS A 162 -3.99 1.67 -9.16
N GLY A 163 -4.99 2.26 -8.50
CA GLY A 163 -5.97 1.42 -7.84
C GLY A 163 -6.98 2.17 -6.99
N PHE A 164 -7.76 1.38 -6.28
CA PHE A 164 -8.83 1.80 -5.39
C PHE A 164 -8.35 1.83 -3.93
N GLY A 165 -8.97 2.62 -3.08
CA GLY A 165 -8.67 2.67 -1.66
C GLY A 165 -9.93 2.56 -0.82
N VAL A 166 -9.92 1.68 0.17
CA VAL A 166 -10.99 1.53 1.16
C VAL A 166 -10.50 2.01 2.51
N ASP A 167 -11.19 3.01 3.06
CA ASP A 167 -11.05 3.39 4.45
C ASP A 167 -11.95 2.50 5.30
N VAL A 168 -11.36 1.48 5.93
CA VAL A 168 -12.09 0.43 6.65
C VAL A 168 -12.73 0.98 7.92
N GLU A 169 -12.16 2.03 8.52
CA GLU A 169 -12.77 2.74 9.65
C GLU A 169 -14.22 3.17 9.36
N TRP A 170 -14.49 3.47 8.09
CA TRP A 170 -15.82 3.94 7.65
C TRP A 170 -16.64 2.91 6.88
N TYR A 171 -16.18 1.65 6.81
CA TYR A 171 -16.94 0.59 6.13
C TYR A 171 -18.07 0.08 7.01
N LYS A 172 -19.33 0.18 6.54
CA LYS A 172 -20.55 -0.20 7.28
C LYS A 172 -20.63 0.44 8.67
N CYS A 173 -20.34 1.73 8.75
CA CYS A 173 -20.26 2.47 10.01
C CYS A 173 -21.59 3.06 10.48
N GLY A 174 -22.70 2.91 9.73
CA GLY A 174 -23.98 3.52 10.05
C GLY A 174 -24.65 3.01 11.33
N ASN A 175 -24.38 1.76 11.71
CA ASN A 175 -25.02 1.12 12.87
C ASN A 175 -24.02 0.69 13.97
N THR A 176 -22.84 1.29 14.00
CA THR A 176 -21.71 0.87 14.85
C THR A 176 -21.16 2.01 15.71
N ASP A 177 -22.03 2.91 16.18
CA ASP A 177 -21.64 4.13 16.94
C ASP A 177 -20.55 4.96 16.26
N GLY A 178 -20.48 4.91 14.92
CA GLY A 178 -19.53 5.66 14.11
C GLY A 178 -18.23 4.92 13.78
N TYR A 179 -18.08 3.68 14.26
CA TYR A 179 -16.96 2.82 13.87
C TYR A 179 -17.37 1.90 12.72
N GLY A 180 -16.43 1.56 11.84
CA GLY A 180 -16.70 0.64 10.74
C GLY A 180 -16.83 -0.82 11.18
N THR A 181 -16.74 -1.72 10.21
CA THR A 181 -16.77 -3.17 10.41
C THR A 181 -15.50 -3.78 9.78
N PRO A 182 -14.90 -4.82 10.39
CA PRO A 182 -13.77 -5.51 9.81
C PRO A 182 -14.04 -6.01 8.39
N LEU A 183 -13.03 -5.91 7.54
CA LEU A 183 -13.08 -6.36 6.15
C LEU A 183 -12.83 -7.87 6.09
N THR A 184 -13.87 -8.66 5.77
CA THR A 184 -13.72 -10.12 5.65
C THR A 184 -12.99 -10.54 4.37
N ASP A 185 -12.43 -11.74 4.34
CA ASP A 185 -11.77 -12.31 3.16
C ASP A 185 -12.69 -12.35 1.93
N ASP A 186 -13.97 -12.67 2.11
CA ASP A 186 -14.93 -12.72 1.00
C ASP A 186 -15.19 -11.32 0.41
N VAL A 187 -15.34 -10.31 1.25
CA VAL A 187 -15.51 -8.91 0.81
C VAL A 187 -14.24 -8.41 0.15
N ALA A 188 -13.08 -8.64 0.75
CA ALA A 188 -11.79 -8.27 0.18
C ALA A 188 -11.57 -8.88 -1.20
N LYS A 189 -11.87 -10.16 -1.36
CA LYS A 189 -11.83 -10.86 -2.65
C LYS A 189 -12.84 -10.34 -3.66
N ALA A 190 -14.02 -9.92 -3.22
CA ALA A 190 -15.03 -9.35 -4.09
C ALA A 190 -14.61 -7.96 -4.61
N ILE A 191 -14.03 -7.11 -3.75
CA ILE A 191 -13.45 -5.81 -4.14
C ILE A 191 -12.32 -6.02 -5.15
N ASP A 192 -11.37 -6.92 -4.88
CA ASP A 192 -10.27 -7.21 -5.79
C ASP A 192 -10.76 -7.62 -7.19
N LYS A 193 -11.74 -8.52 -7.25
CA LYS A 193 -12.36 -8.91 -8.50
C LYS A 193 -13.05 -7.76 -9.23
N ALA A 194 -13.72 -6.87 -8.50
CA ALA A 194 -14.40 -5.72 -9.07
C ALA A 194 -13.41 -4.70 -9.64
N VAL A 195 -12.35 -4.41 -8.92
CA VAL A 195 -11.25 -3.54 -9.33
C VAL A 195 -10.56 -4.10 -10.59
N LYS A 196 -10.19 -5.37 -10.59
CA LYS A 196 -9.54 -6.04 -11.74
C LYS A 196 -10.46 -6.27 -12.92
N LYS A 197 -11.78 -6.34 -12.71
CA LYS A 197 -12.78 -6.36 -13.80
C LYS A 197 -12.81 -5.01 -14.53
N ALA A 198 -12.56 -3.90 -13.85
CA ALA A 198 -12.44 -2.60 -14.50
C ALA A 198 -11.16 -2.51 -15.34
N ASP A 199 -10.02 -2.92 -14.79
CA ASP A 199 -8.74 -3.11 -15.49
C ASP A 199 -7.84 -4.06 -14.66
N PRO A 200 -7.26 -5.12 -15.26
CA PRO A 200 -6.42 -6.09 -14.56
C PRO A 200 -5.12 -5.51 -13.99
N ARG A 201 -4.71 -4.30 -14.41
CA ARG A 201 -3.53 -3.60 -13.89
C ARG A 201 -3.76 -2.98 -12.51
N PHE A 202 -5.01 -2.78 -12.12
CA PHE A 202 -5.35 -2.14 -10.86
C PHE A 202 -5.21 -3.09 -9.68
N ASN A 203 -4.75 -2.53 -8.57
CA ASN A 203 -4.83 -3.15 -7.27
C ASN A 203 -5.77 -2.33 -6.35
N TYR A 204 -5.83 -2.70 -5.08
CA TYR A 204 -6.50 -1.84 -4.12
C TYR A 204 -5.79 -1.89 -2.77
N PHE A 205 -6.03 -0.87 -1.96
CA PHE A 205 -5.59 -0.86 -0.58
C PHE A 205 -6.76 -0.91 0.40
N ALA A 206 -6.52 -1.49 1.55
CA ALA A 206 -7.34 -1.35 2.74
C ALA A 206 -6.56 -0.56 3.80
N LYS A 207 -7.19 0.42 4.43
CA LYS A 207 -6.60 1.33 5.41
C LYS A 207 -7.25 1.16 6.78
N HIS A 208 -6.45 0.90 7.80
CA HIS A 208 -6.83 0.90 9.21
C HIS A 208 -5.58 0.82 10.10
N TRP A 209 -5.69 1.16 11.38
CA TRP A 209 -4.59 1.07 12.36
C TRP A 209 -4.51 -0.27 13.08
N ASP A 210 -5.58 -1.08 13.06
CA ASP A 210 -5.67 -2.38 13.72
C ASP A 210 -5.70 -3.49 12.67
N GLU A 211 -4.75 -4.42 12.75
CA GLU A 211 -4.61 -5.54 11.83
C GLU A 211 -5.81 -6.50 11.85
N ASN A 212 -6.54 -6.56 12.97
CA ASN A 212 -7.75 -7.37 13.08
C ASN A 212 -8.94 -6.85 12.24
N TRP A 213 -8.82 -5.63 11.69
CA TRP A 213 -9.80 -5.06 10.77
C TRP A 213 -9.52 -5.39 9.31
N MET A 214 -8.36 -5.99 9.03
CA MET A 214 -7.95 -6.43 7.71
C MET A 214 -8.44 -7.85 7.43
N PRO A 215 -8.53 -8.29 6.15
CA PRO A 215 -8.85 -9.66 5.80
C PRO A 215 -7.89 -10.63 6.50
N GLU A 216 -8.42 -11.72 7.08
CA GLU A 216 -7.62 -12.64 7.88
C GLU A 216 -6.56 -13.37 7.03
N THR A 217 -6.94 -13.87 5.85
CA THR A 217 -6.07 -14.68 5.00
C THR A 217 -5.97 -14.20 3.55
N TYR A 218 -6.97 -13.46 3.06
CA TYR A 218 -6.94 -12.98 1.68
C TYR A 218 -5.91 -11.86 1.52
N ARG A 219 -4.96 -12.04 0.61
CA ARG A 219 -3.84 -11.10 0.38
C ARG A 219 -3.77 -10.60 -1.06
N SER A 220 -3.77 -11.49 -2.08
CA SER A 220 -3.59 -11.07 -3.50
C SER A 220 -2.44 -10.06 -3.65
N ASP A 221 -2.62 -9.04 -4.48
CA ASP A 221 -1.72 -7.89 -4.61
C ASP A 221 -2.23 -6.64 -3.86
N MET A 222 -3.00 -6.87 -2.77
CA MET A 222 -3.48 -5.79 -1.90
C MET A 222 -2.33 -5.00 -1.28
N ILE A 223 -2.61 -3.75 -1.03
CA ILE A 223 -1.76 -2.85 -0.26
C ILE A 223 -2.40 -2.64 1.12
N PHE A 224 -1.61 -2.70 2.18
CA PHE A 224 -2.09 -2.52 3.55
C PHE A 224 -1.60 -1.19 4.11
N VAL A 225 -2.53 -0.25 4.30
CA VAL A 225 -2.23 1.10 4.79
C VAL A 225 -2.46 1.15 6.30
N ASN A 226 -1.39 1.46 7.03
CA ASN A 226 -1.47 1.76 8.46
C ASN A 226 -1.53 3.27 8.68
N ASP A 227 -2.55 3.73 9.37
CA ASP A 227 -2.75 5.12 9.75
C ASP A 227 -2.81 5.33 11.27
N SER A 228 -2.17 4.45 12.04
CA SER A 228 -2.09 4.57 13.49
C SER A 228 -1.49 5.89 13.92
N GLN A 229 -1.97 6.42 15.03
CA GLN A 229 -1.59 7.72 15.57
C GLN A 229 -1.66 7.73 17.10
N GLY A 230 -1.15 8.79 17.73
CA GLY A 230 -1.16 8.93 19.19
C GLY A 230 -0.05 8.12 19.86
N HIS A 231 1.06 7.91 19.18
CA HIS A 231 2.20 7.18 19.73
C HIS A 231 2.92 7.99 20.81
N GLY A 232 3.23 7.35 21.94
CA GLY A 232 3.93 8.00 23.06
C GLY A 232 5.40 8.32 22.76
N SER A 233 6.02 7.68 21.77
CA SER A 233 7.41 7.89 21.35
C SER A 233 7.68 7.37 19.94
N LEU A 234 8.80 7.84 19.35
CA LEU A 234 9.26 7.31 18.05
C LEU A 234 9.51 5.79 18.10
N ALA A 235 10.05 5.29 19.20
CA ALA A 235 10.32 3.86 19.36
C ALA A 235 9.03 3.02 19.40
N THR A 236 7.96 3.50 20.05
CA THR A 236 6.66 2.81 20.05
C THR A 236 5.99 2.88 18.68
N MET A 237 6.10 3.99 17.99
CA MET A 237 5.64 4.15 16.61
C MET A 237 6.37 3.16 15.69
N GLN A 238 7.70 3.16 15.68
CA GLN A 238 8.52 2.25 14.86
C GLN A 238 8.17 0.78 15.12
N LYS A 239 8.01 0.39 16.38
CA LYS A 239 7.61 -0.98 16.75
C LYS A 239 6.24 -1.36 16.18
N GLY A 240 5.25 -0.46 16.25
CA GLY A 240 3.90 -0.71 15.73
C GLY A 240 3.89 -0.85 14.21
N PHE A 241 4.55 0.07 13.50
CA PHE A 241 4.64 0.01 12.04
C PHE A 241 5.46 -1.19 11.53
N LYS A 242 6.51 -1.59 12.27
CA LYS A 242 7.25 -2.82 11.97
C LYS A 242 6.38 -4.06 12.14
N ALA A 243 5.61 -4.16 13.21
CA ALA A 243 4.69 -5.29 13.42
C ALA A 243 3.68 -5.40 12.27
N TRP A 244 3.14 -4.27 11.79
CA TRP A 244 2.29 -4.21 10.61
C TRP A 244 2.98 -4.74 9.36
N ALA A 245 4.21 -4.30 9.08
CA ALA A 245 4.98 -4.79 7.95
C ALA A 245 5.21 -6.29 8.03
N ASP A 246 5.63 -6.80 9.18
CA ASP A 246 5.87 -8.23 9.40
C ASP A 246 4.59 -9.06 9.19
N HIS A 247 3.43 -8.56 9.66
CA HIS A 247 2.14 -9.24 9.53
C HIS A 247 1.67 -9.37 8.07
N PHE A 248 1.89 -8.34 7.26
CA PHE A 248 1.41 -8.29 5.88
C PHE A 248 2.47 -8.65 4.83
N ALA A 249 3.68 -9.01 5.23
CA ALA A 249 4.70 -9.41 4.28
C ALA A 249 4.26 -10.64 3.46
N PRO A 250 4.57 -10.71 2.16
CA PRO A 250 5.38 -9.78 1.36
C PRO A 250 4.58 -8.65 0.68
N ASN A 251 3.30 -8.47 1.03
CA ASN A 251 2.47 -7.42 0.43
C ASN A 251 3.03 -6.02 0.71
N THR A 252 2.81 -5.10 -0.22
CA THR A 252 3.16 -3.69 -0.04
C THR A 252 2.46 -3.10 1.17
N VAL A 253 3.20 -2.39 2.00
CA VAL A 253 2.66 -1.61 3.12
C VAL A 253 2.80 -0.12 2.84
N VAL A 254 1.86 0.66 3.34
CA VAL A 254 1.90 2.12 3.28
C VAL A 254 1.75 2.67 4.69
N TYR A 255 2.62 3.59 5.04
CA TYR A 255 2.56 4.30 6.30
C TYR A 255 1.99 5.69 6.07
N GLN A 256 0.75 5.89 6.51
CA GLN A 256 0.09 7.18 6.49
C GLN A 256 0.37 7.90 7.81
N ILE A 257 1.22 8.91 7.76
CA ILE A 257 1.87 9.54 8.92
C ILE A 257 1.65 11.06 8.95
N GLY A 258 2.15 11.70 10.00
CA GLY A 258 2.11 13.15 10.14
C GLY A 258 0.86 13.67 10.84
N TYR A 259 0.10 12.84 11.51
CA TYR A 259 -1.06 13.26 12.29
C TYR A 259 -0.69 14.22 13.42
N GLU A 260 -1.60 15.12 13.78
CA GLU A 260 -1.39 16.08 14.88
C GLU A 260 -1.18 15.38 16.23
N ALA A 261 -1.82 14.23 16.45
CA ALA A 261 -1.65 13.40 17.64
C ALA A 261 -0.19 12.97 17.89
N ASP A 262 0.62 12.88 16.82
CA ASP A 262 2.04 12.54 16.87
C ASP A 262 2.96 13.77 16.75
N SER A 263 2.41 14.97 16.83
CA SER A 263 3.21 16.21 16.70
C SER A 263 4.31 16.34 17.74
N GLY A 264 4.14 15.74 18.92
CA GLY A 264 5.17 15.62 19.95
C GLY A 264 6.43 14.89 19.48
N ILE A 265 6.33 14.04 18.46
CA ILE A 265 7.43 13.30 17.84
C ILE A 265 7.99 14.09 16.66
N TRP A 266 7.21 14.24 15.60
CA TRP A 266 7.69 14.75 14.31
C TRP A 266 8.01 16.26 14.33
N SER A 267 7.37 17.07 15.17
CA SER A 267 7.64 18.50 15.21
C SER A 267 9.03 18.87 15.74
N LYS A 268 9.72 17.95 16.43
CA LYS A 268 11.08 18.13 16.94
C LYS A 268 12.16 17.82 15.90
N MET A 269 11.79 17.15 14.81
CA MET A 269 12.70 16.78 13.73
C MET A 269 13.02 17.99 12.84
N GLU A 270 14.23 18.04 12.27
CA GLU A 270 14.61 19.07 11.31
C GLU A 270 13.88 18.85 9.97
N ASN A 271 13.87 17.59 9.51
CA ASN A 271 13.14 17.15 8.34
C ASN A 271 12.21 15.99 8.72
N PRO A 272 10.99 16.29 9.21
CA PRO A 272 10.13 15.26 9.77
C PRO A 272 9.68 14.21 8.72
N VAL A 273 9.55 14.60 7.46
CA VAL A 273 9.16 13.66 6.40
C VAL A 273 10.25 12.61 6.19
N LYS A 274 11.48 13.07 6.03
CA LYS A 274 12.62 12.17 5.79
C LYS A 274 12.95 11.33 7.02
N GLU A 275 13.13 11.99 8.17
CA GLU A 275 13.57 11.32 9.38
C GLU A 275 12.56 10.28 9.87
N LEU A 276 11.27 10.62 9.83
CA LEU A 276 10.22 9.69 10.23
C LEU A 276 10.06 8.57 9.19
N GLY A 277 10.02 8.92 7.89
CA GLY A 277 9.87 7.94 6.82
C GLY A 277 11.01 6.93 6.77
N ASP A 278 12.27 7.37 6.86
CA ASP A 278 13.44 6.49 6.91
C ASP A 278 13.37 5.54 8.12
N THR A 279 13.09 6.09 9.32
CA THR A 279 12.98 5.30 10.55
C THR A 279 11.92 4.21 10.45
N LEU A 280 10.79 4.50 9.85
CA LEU A 280 9.71 3.52 9.70
C LEU A 280 10.01 2.51 8.59
N ALA A 281 10.59 2.95 7.48
CA ALA A 281 10.94 2.08 6.37
C ALA A 281 12.06 1.07 6.70
N GLU A 282 12.93 1.37 7.68
CA GLU A 282 13.93 0.40 8.20
C GLU A 282 13.29 -0.89 8.74
N GLY A 283 12.04 -0.80 9.21
CA GLY A 283 11.29 -1.95 9.72
C GLY A 283 10.69 -2.86 8.64
N VAL A 284 10.70 -2.45 7.38
CA VAL A 284 10.11 -3.20 6.26
C VAL A 284 11.06 -4.28 5.76
N GLN A 285 10.54 -5.44 5.39
CA GLN A 285 11.33 -6.57 4.92
C GLN A 285 11.97 -6.28 3.54
N GLU A 286 13.10 -6.93 3.23
CA GLU A 286 13.90 -6.66 2.03
C GLU A 286 13.13 -6.84 0.71
N ASN A 287 12.20 -7.79 0.68
CA ASN A 287 11.37 -8.12 -0.49
C ASN A 287 9.97 -7.49 -0.45
N GLN A 288 9.73 -6.55 0.46
CA GLN A 288 8.45 -5.89 0.67
C GLN A 288 8.54 -4.42 0.25
N ASN A 289 7.61 -3.96 -0.58
CA ASN A 289 7.52 -2.55 -0.95
C ASN A 289 6.93 -1.72 0.19
N CYS A 290 7.40 -0.47 0.31
CA CYS A 290 6.91 0.50 1.27
C CYS A 290 6.50 1.81 0.59
N GLY A 291 5.36 2.38 0.99
CA GLY A 291 4.95 3.73 0.64
C GLY A 291 4.91 4.64 1.87
N ILE A 292 5.28 5.90 1.70
CA ILE A 292 5.17 6.94 2.74
C ILE A 292 4.19 8.01 2.28
N ILE A 293 3.10 8.17 3.02
CA ILE A 293 2.06 9.16 2.71
C ILE A 293 1.88 10.10 3.90
N TRP A 294 2.12 11.39 3.69
CA TRP A 294 1.90 12.41 4.71
C TRP A 294 0.45 12.92 4.65
N VAL A 295 -0.20 13.03 5.82
CA VAL A 295 -1.59 13.51 5.87
C VAL A 295 -1.67 15.02 5.64
N ASP A 296 -2.70 15.44 4.95
CA ASP A 296 -2.96 16.85 4.59
C ASP A 296 -3.22 17.77 5.79
N PHE A 297 -3.69 17.24 6.92
CA PHE A 297 -3.94 18.00 8.15
C PHE A 297 -2.74 18.81 8.64
N THR A 298 -1.54 18.27 8.50
CA THR A 298 -0.30 18.89 8.99
C THR A 298 0.70 19.18 7.87
N LEU A 299 0.34 18.88 6.62
CA LEU A 299 1.22 18.95 5.46
C LEU A 299 1.92 20.33 5.33
N LYS A 300 1.17 21.43 5.47
CA LYS A 300 1.76 22.78 5.42
C LYS A 300 2.79 23.02 6.53
N LYS A 301 2.63 22.37 7.70
CA LYS A 301 3.62 22.48 8.79
C LYS A 301 4.90 21.70 8.42
N ALA A 302 4.75 20.49 7.89
CA ALA A 302 5.86 19.66 7.42
C ALA A 302 6.63 20.35 6.27
N MET A 303 5.93 20.86 5.26
CA MET A 303 6.54 21.54 4.10
C MET A 303 7.43 22.72 4.46
N LYS A 304 7.13 23.45 5.56
CA LYS A 304 7.98 24.55 6.04
C LYS A 304 9.36 24.09 6.52
N LYS A 305 9.51 22.82 6.83
CA LYS A 305 10.75 22.20 7.32
C LYS A 305 11.55 21.49 6.24
N LEU A 306 10.94 21.22 5.10
CA LEU A 306 11.65 20.67 3.94
C LEU A 306 12.46 21.78 3.28
N LYS A 307 13.78 21.58 3.23
CA LYS A 307 14.73 22.51 2.60
C LYS A 307 14.77 22.29 1.09
#